data_047eea7c728ea75e5c0b19cfd1b2f8e5
#
_entry.id   047eea7c728ea75e5c0b19cfd1b2f8e5
#
_cell.length_a   1.000
_cell.length_b   1.000
_cell.length_c   1.000
_cell.angle_alpha   90.00
_cell.angle_beta   90.00
_cell.angle_gamma   90.00
#
_symmetry.space_group_name_H-M   'P 1'
#
loop_
_entity.id
_entity.type
_entity.pdbx_description
1 polymer ?
#
loop_
_entity_poly.entity_id
_entity_poly.type
_entity_poly.pdbx_seq_one_letter_code
_entity_poly.pdbx_strand_id
1 'polypeptide(L)'
;ALSVAQQADHVDYPAVATVKLAVLRDLFARFAALPADHARQQAFRAFVQTGGERLRLFAIFQTLQDRFGSDPWPCWPEDYHSPHSPQVAAVAEQQAKAVQFQLWLQFETDRQLADAADALRVAGGALGLYRDLAVGASPDGADVWMDPAAYVRGARFGAPPDALGPLGQDWGLPPFNPVALRAMGYGPFIDMVRANMRHAGALRIDHAMSLLRLFWIPPGLTARDGLYVSYP
;
A
#
# COMPACT_ATOMS: atom_id res chain seq x y z
N ALA A 1 0.46 -12.90 26.41
CA ALA A 1 0.28 -11.85 25.37
C ALA A 1 -0.91 -12.17 24.45
N LEU A 2 -0.97 -13.35 23.79
CA LEU A 2 -2.07 -13.72 22.87
C LEU A 2 -3.45 -13.74 23.56
N SER A 3 -3.57 -14.36 24.74
CA SER A 3 -4.84 -14.42 25.48
C SER A 3 -5.36 -13.05 25.94
N VAL A 4 -4.48 -12.12 26.25
CA VAL A 4 -4.85 -10.74 26.61
C VAL A 4 -5.36 -9.98 25.37
N ALA A 5 -4.68 -10.12 24.24
CA ALA A 5 -5.11 -9.48 23.00
C ALA A 5 -6.45 -10.03 22.46
N GLN A 6 -6.75 -11.32 22.73
CA GLN A 6 -8.01 -11.95 22.34
C GLN A 6 -9.22 -11.55 23.22
N GLN A 7 -8.97 -11.05 24.42
CA GLN A 7 -10.01 -10.65 25.38
C GLN A 7 -10.25 -9.14 25.44
N ALA A 8 -9.49 -8.38 24.65
CA ALA A 8 -9.64 -6.93 24.60
C ALA A 8 -10.90 -6.54 23.81
N ASP A 9 -11.67 -5.55 24.31
CA ASP A 9 -12.87 -5.01 23.65
C ASP A 9 -12.55 -4.35 22.29
N HIS A 10 -11.32 -3.86 22.14
CA HIS A 10 -10.80 -3.26 20.92
C HIS A 10 -9.49 -3.93 20.49
N VAL A 11 -9.23 -3.96 19.18
CA VAL A 11 -8.00 -4.55 18.66
C VAL A 11 -6.79 -3.71 19.04
N ASP A 12 -5.88 -4.28 19.84
CA ASP A 12 -4.55 -3.70 20.09
C ASP A 12 -3.62 -4.07 18.93
N TYR A 13 -3.61 -3.23 17.89
CA TYR A 13 -2.80 -3.47 16.68
C TYR A 13 -1.29 -3.60 16.97
N PRO A 14 -0.66 -2.77 17.83
CA PRO A 14 0.75 -2.94 18.19
C PRO A 14 1.05 -4.29 18.85
N ALA A 15 0.23 -4.73 19.81
CA ALA A 15 0.40 -6.03 20.46
C ALA A 15 0.22 -7.19 19.47
N VAL A 16 -0.79 -7.12 18.61
CA VAL A 16 -1.04 -8.11 17.55
C VAL A 16 0.14 -8.16 16.57
N ALA A 17 0.64 -7.01 16.13
CA ALA A 17 1.77 -6.92 15.22
C ALA A 17 3.02 -7.55 15.84
N THR A 18 3.32 -7.25 17.10
CA THR A 18 4.48 -7.80 17.82
C THR A 18 4.48 -9.33 17.80
N VAL A 19 3.34 -9.95 18.15
CA VAL A 19 3.23 -11.41 18.20
C VAL A 19 3.29 -12.01 16.78
N LYS A 20 2.54 -11.46 15.83
CA LYS A 20 2.51 -11.99 14.46
C LYS A 20 3.85 -11.86 13.76
N LEU A 21 4.52 -10.70 13.87
CA LEU A 21 5.81 -10.49 13.22
C LEU A 21 6.91 -11.39 13.79
N ALA A 22 6.88 -11.70 15.09
CA ALA A 22 7.83 -12.66 15.67
C ALA A 22 7.69 -14.04 15.00
N VAL A 23 6.47 -14.57 14.90
CA VAL A 23 6.20 -15.85 14.23
C VAL A 23 6.55 -15.81 12.74
N LEU A 24 6.22 -14.71 12.06
CA LEU A 24 6.51 -14.55 10.63
C LEU A 24 8.03 -14.50 10.36
N ARG A 25 8.83 -13.89 11.26
CA ARG A 25 10.30 -13.92 11.14
C ARG A 25 10.86 -15.33 11.30
N ASP A 26 10.33 -16.14 12.21
CA ASP A 26 10.74 -17.55 12.35
C ASP A 26 10.37 -18.37 11.10
N LEU A 27 9.18 -18.18 10.56
CA LEU A 27 8.75 -18.81 9.31
C LEU A 27 9.62 -18.39 8.13
N PHE A 28 9.95 -17.11 8.03
CA PHE A 28 10.87 -16.61 7.01
C PHE A 28 12.26 -17.22 7.13
N ALA A 29 12.79 -17.37 8.35
CA ALA A 29 14.09 -18.01 8.55
C ALA A 29 14.11 -19.45 8.04
N ARG A 30 13.03 -20.21 8.28
CA ARG A 30 12.86 -21.56 7.74
C ARG A 30 12.72 -21.57 6.22
N PHE A 31 11.94 -20.62 5.67
CA PHE A 31 11.82 -20.45 4.22
C PHE A 31 13.17 -20.11 3.57
N ALA A 32 13.93 -19.19 4.13
CA ALA A 32 15.24 -18.78 3.62
C ALA A 32 16.29 -19.89 3.65
N ALA A 33 16.11 -20.88 4.54
CA ALA A 33 16.97 -22.06 4.63
C ALA A 33 16.64 -23.15 3.60
N LEU A 34 15.56 -23.03 2.84
CA LEU A 34 15.23 -23.99 1.78
C LEU A 34 16.28 -23.95 0.66
N PRO A 35 16.57 -25.10 0.03
CA PRO A 35 17.48 -25.14 -1.15
C PRO A 35 17.03 -24.20 -2.25
N ALA A 36 17.97 -23.65 -3.00
CA ALA A 36 17.68 -22.68 -4.06
C ALA A 36 16.80 -23.24 -5.19
N ASP A 37 16.83 -24.54 -5.41
CA ASP A 37 16.01 -25.28 -6.38
C ASP A 37 14.65 -25.71 -5.83
N HIS A 38 14.38 -25.48 -4.56
CA HIS A 38 13.07 -25.79 -3.97
C HIS A 38 11.98 -24.97 -4.67
N ALA A 39 10.83 -25.60 -4.97
CA ALA A 39 9.74 -24.99 -5.72
C ALA A 39 9.25 -23.64 -5.13
N ARG A 40 9.19 -23.53 -3.79
CA ARG A 40 8.81 -22.28 -3.13
C ARG A 40 9.85 -21.15 -3.32
N GLN A 41 11.15 -21.48 -3.35
CA GLN A 41 12.20 -20.53 -3.63
C GLN A 41 12.14 -20.05 -5.09
N GLN A 42 11.85 -20.93 -6.01
CA GLN A 42 11.65 -20.58 -7.43
C GLN A 42 10.43 -19.68 -7.60
N ALA A 43 9.29 -20.02 -6.98
CA ALA A 43 8.08 -19.21 -7.01
C ALA A 43 8.29 -17.81 -6.41
N PHE A 44 9.01 -17.71 -5.29
CA PHE A 44 9.35 -16.43 -4.68
C PHE A 44 10.21 -15.56 -5.61
N ARG A 45 11.24 -16.13 -6.24
CA ARG A 45 12.07 -15.36 -7.21
C ARG A 45 11.25 -14.89 -8.40
N ALA A 46 10.37 -15.73 -8.94
CA ALA A 46 9.47 -15.35 -10.03
C ALA A 46 8.51 -14.22 -9.61
N PHE A 47 7.95 -14.29 -8.39
CA PHE A 47 7.11 -13.25 -7.82
C PHE A 47 7.86 -11.91 -7.71
N VAL A 48 9.07 -11.90 -7.15
CA VAL A 48 9.89 -10.69 -7.01
C VAL A 48 10.26 -10.12 -8.37
N GLN A 49 10.64 -10.97 -9.32
CA GLN A 49 10.95 -10.54 -10.70
C GLN A 49 9.73 -9.90 -11.38
N THR A 50 8.55 -10.50 -11.25
CA THR A 50 7.30 -9.97 -11.81
C THR A 50 6.86 -8.67 -11.14
N GLY A 51 7.06 -8.56 -9.81
CA GLY A 51 6.74 -7.35 -9.05
C GLY A 51 7.66 -6.16 -9.35
N GLY A 52 8.85 -6.42 -9.88
CA GLY A 52 9.78 -5.42 -10.39
C GLY A 52 10.18 -4.38 -9.35
N GLU A 53 10.46 -3.18 -9.87
CA GLU A 53 10.99 -2.08 -9.07
C GLU A 53 9.99 -1.60 -7.99
N ARG A 54 8.71 -1.52 -8.29
CA ARG A 54 7.70 -1.04 -7.32
C ARG A 54 7.62 -1.95 -6.09
N LEU A 55 7.62 -3.26 -6.30
CA LEU A 55 7.61 -4.22 -5.18
C LEU A 55 8.91 -4.11 -4.35
N ARG A 56 10.04 -3.92 -5.01
CA ARG A 56 11.33 -3.73 -4.33
C ARG A 56 11.34 -2.44 -3.51
N LEU A 57 10.92 -1.32 -4.09
CA LEU A 57 10.84 -0.03 -3.39
C LEU A 57 9.87 -0.07 -2.21
N PHE A 58 8.73 -0.74 -2.36
CA PHE A 58 7.82 -0.98 -1.25
C PHE A 58 8.50 -1.72 -0.09
N ALA A 59 9.25 -2.78 -0.38
CA ALA A 59 9.96 -3.54 0.64
C ALA A 59 11.07 -2.73 1.31
N ILE A 60 11.76 -1.86 0.56
CA ILE A 60 12.75 -0.92 1.09
C ILE A 60 12.08 0.12 2.00
N PHE A 61 10.95 0.70 1.56
CA PHE A 61 10.18 1.63 2.37
C PHE A 61 9.77 1.03 3.71
N GLN A 62 9.23 -0.20 3.72
CA GLN A 62 8.88 -0.91 4.95
C GLN A 62 10.09 -1.16 5.85
N THR A 63 11.26 -1.44 5.26
CA THR A 63 12.52 -1.60 6.02
C THR A 63 12.98 -0.28 6.62
N LEU A 64 12.83 0.83 5.90
CA LEU A 64 13.11 2.17 6.43
C LEU A 64 12.13 2.57 7.52
N GLN A 65 10.84 2.22 7.36
CA GLN A 65 9.83 2.47 8.39
C GLN A 65 10.14 1.69 9.68
N ASP A 66 10.58 0.43 9.58
CA ASP A 66 11.06 -0.33 10.75
C ASP A 66 12.28 0.34 11.42
N ARG A 67 13.15 0.99 10.64
CA ARG A 67 14.34 1.71 11.13
C ARG A 67 14.00 3.02 11.83
N PHE A 68 13.06 3.81 11.28
CA PHE A 68 12.70 5.14 11.79
C PHE A 68 11.51 5.11 12.76
N GLY A 69 10.90 3.92 12.96
CA GLY A 69 9.80 3.74 13.90
C GLY A 69 8.50 4.39 13.45
N SER A 70 7.85 5.12 14.37
CA SER A 70 6.56 5.77 14.12
C SER A 70 6.64 7.08 13.31
N ASP A 71 7.84 7.57 13.04
CA ASP A 71 8.00 8.84 12.33
C ASP A 71 7.56 8.69 10.87
N PRO A 72 6.67 9.58 10.38
CA PRO A 72 6.27 9.57 8.98
C PRO A 72 7.46 9.93 8.08
N TRP A 73 7.51 9.38 6.87
CA TRP A 73 8.65 9.55 5.97
C TRP A 73 9.05 11.01 5.68
N PRO A 74 8.15 12.02 5.69
CA PRO A 74 8.56 13.41 5.53
C PRO A 74 9.40 13.95 6.70
N CYS A 75 9.41 13.26 7.85
CA CYS A 75 10.24 13.58 9.02
C CYS A 75 11.58 12.81 9.03
N TRP A 76 11.79 11.88 8.12
CA TRP A 76 13.08 11.19 8.00
C TRP A 76 14.18 12.17 7.54
N PRO A 77 15.46 11.84 7.72
CA PRO A 77 16.53 12.63 7.12
C PRO A 77 16.35 12.79 5.61
N GLU A 78 16.67 13.95 5.08
CA GLU A 78 16.41 14.33 3.67
C GLU A 78 16.95 13.32 2.67
N ASP A 79 18.08 12.68 2.98
CA ASP A 79 18.69 11.61 2.18
C ASP A 79 17.77 10.40 1.92
N TYR A 80 16.70 10.23 2.71
CA TYR A 80 15.72 9.13 2.58
C TYR A 80 14.40 9.57 1.95
N HIS A 81 14.27 10.84 1.57
CA HIS A 81 13.04 11.34 0.91
C HIS A 81 12.92 10.91 -0.55
N SER A 82 14.03 10.55 -1.19
CA SER A 82 14.04 10.03 -2.56
C SER A 82 14.27 8.51 -2.58
N PRO A 83 13.38 7.72 -3.20
CA PRO A 83 13.55 6.28 -3.31
C PRO A 83 14.82 5.86 -4.07
N HIS A 84 15.37 6.76 -4.88
CA HIS A 84 16.55 6.52 -5.70
C HIS A 84 17.83 7.18 -5.16
N SER A 85 17.83 7.64 -3.90
CA SER A 85 19.03 8.21 -3.29
C SER A 85 20.10 7.14 -3.03
N PRO A 86 21.38 7.51 -3.00
CA PRO A 86 22.47 6.59 -2.63
C PRO A 86 22.28 5.98 -1.24
N GLN A 87 21.71 6.73 -0.30
CA GLN A 87 21.47 6.28 1.08
C GLN A 87 20.40 5.19 1.13
N VAL A 88 19.33 5.33 0.35
CA VAL A 88 18.30 4.30 0.21
C VAL A 88 18.88 3.03 -0.44
N ALA A 89 19.71 3.19 -1.48
CA ALA A 89 20.41 2.06 -2.10
C ALA A 89 21.33 1.35 -1.09
N ALA A 90 22.10 2.12 -0.30
CA ALA A 90 22.99 1.56 0.73
C ALA A 90 22.20 0.78 1.81
N VAL A 91 21.03 1.27 2.24
CA VAL A 91 20.15 0.54 3.19
C VAL A 91 19.66 -0.77 2.55
N ALA A 92 19.25 -0.74 1.29
CA ALA A 92 18.80 -1.95 0.61
C ALA A 92 19.86 -3.05 0.54
N GLU A 93 21.15 -2.67 0.41
CA GLU A 93 22.28 -3.60 0.44
C GLU A 93 22.62 -4.05 1.86
N GLN A 94 22.81 -3.11 2.79
CA GLN A 94 23.20 -3.39 4.17
C GLN A 94 22.13 -4.19 4.94
N GLN A 95 20.86 -3.98 4.62
CA GLN A 95 19.73 -4.64 5.24
C GLN A 95 19.00 -5.61 4.29
N ALA A 96 19.73 -6.21 3.35
CA ALA A 96 19.16 -7.09 2.32
C ALA A 96 18.24 -8.18 2.91
N LYS A 97 18.58 -8.73 4.09
CA LYS A 97 17.73 -9.73 4.76
C LYS A 97 16.40 -9.15 5.22
N ALA A 98 16.37 -7.91 5.72
CA ALA A 98 15.13 -7.24 6.11
C ALA A 98 14.26 -6.93 4.88
N VAL A 99 14.87 -6.44 3.81
CA VAL A 99 14.17 -6.22 2.53
C VAL A 99 13.60 -7.54 1.98
N GLN A 100 14.36 -8.63 2.04
CA GLN A 100 13.87 -9.95 1.62
C GLN A 100 12.71 -10.45 2.50
N PHE A 101 12.72 -10.15 3.80
CA PHE A 101 11.58 -10.46 4.68
C PHE A 101 10.32 -9.71 4.24
N GLN A 102 10.42 -8.43 3.93
CA GLN A 102 9.27 -7.64 3.45
C GLN A 102 8.76 -8.16 2.09
N LEU A 103 9.65 -8.50 1.17
CA LEU A 103 9.29 -9.15 -0.10
C LEU A 103 8.58 -10.48 0.12
N TRP A 104 9.07 -11.29 1.07
CA TRP A 104 8.48 -12.58 1.39
C TRP A 104 7.09 -12.44 2.03
N LEU A 105 6.85 -11.43 2.84
CA LEU A 105 5.52 -11.13 3.37
C LEU A 105 4.51 -10.84 2.24
N GLN A 106 4.92 -10.06 1.24
CA GLN A 106 4.07 -9.80 0.07
C GLN A 106 3.82 -11.06 -0.76
N PHE A 107 4.84 -11.90 -0.95
CA PHE A 107 4.72 -13.19 -1.62
C PHE A 107 3.72 -14.12 -0.92
N GLU A 108 3.80 -14.26 0.39
CA GLU A 108 2.87 -15.12 1.15
C GLU A 108 1.45 -14.55 1.14
N THR A 109 1.31 -13.22 1.18
CA THR A 109 0.01 -12.56 1.08
C THR A 109 -0.63 -12.82 -0.30
N ASP A 110 0.13 -12.63 -1.38
CA ASP A 110 -0.33 -12.86 -2.75
C ASP A 110 -0.74 -14.32 -2.96
N ARG A 111 0.08 -15.26 -2.48
CA ARG A 111 -0.20 -16.69 -2.57
C ARG A 111 -1.47 -17.08 -1.82
N GLN A 112 -1.64 -16.62 -0.57
CA GLN A 112 -2.83 -16.92 0.23
C GLN A 112 -4.10 -16.30 -0.36
N LEU A 113 -3.98 -15.13 -0.99
CA LEU A 113 -5.09 -14.50 -1.70
C LEU A 113 -5.49 -15.31 -2.94
N ALA A 114 -4.50 -15.85 -3.67
CA ALA A 114 -4.74 -16.77 -4.79
C ALA A 114 -5.45 -18.04 -4.31
N ASP A 115 -4.93 -18.67 -3.24
CA ASP A 115 -5.53 -19.87 -2.66
C ASP A 115 -7.00 -19.63 -2.24
N ALA A 116 -7.30 -18.46 -1.65
CA ALA A 116 -8.66 -18.08 -1.26
C ALA A 116 -9.58 -17.88 -2.47
N ALA A 117 -9.07 -17.24 -3.53
CA ALA A 117 -9.81 -17.07 -4.79
C ALA A 117 -10.11 -18.42 -5.45
N ASP A 118 -9.15 -19.34 -5.43
CA ASP A 118 -9.30 -20.69 -5.97
C ASP A 118 -10.30 -21.52 -5.16
N ALA A 119 -10.22 -21.48 -3.83
CA ALA A 119 -11.16 -22.14 -2.94
C ALA A 119 -12.61 -21.66 -3.19
N LEU A 120 -12.81 -20.34 -3.35
CA LEU A 120 -14.12 -19.76 -3.64
C LEU A 120 -14.65 -20.25 -5.01
N ARG A 121 -13.80 -20.32 -6.04
CA ARG A 121 -14.18 -20.82 -7.36
C ARG A 121 -14.56 -22.29 -7.31
N VAL A 122 -13.81 -23.12 -6.61
CA VAL A 122 -14.11 -24.54 -6.40
C VAL A 122 -15.43 -24.73 -5.64
N ALA A 123 -15.74 -23.83 -4.71
CA ALA A 123 -17.02 -23.83 -3.98
C ALA A 123 -18.21 -23.31 -4.81
N GLY A 124 -18.02 -22.97 -6.09
CA GLY A 124 -19.10 -22.50 -6.99
C GLY A 124 -19.37 -21.00 -6.94
N GLY A 125 -18.47 -20.20 -6.38
CA GLY A 125 -18.54 -18.74 -6.36
C GLY A 125 -18.40 -18.16 -7.78
N ALA A 126 -19.49 -17.75 -8.40
CA ALA A 126 -19.53 -17.34 -9.80
C ALA A 126 -18.67 -16.11 -10.14
N LEU A 127 -18.58 -15.15 -9.21
CA LEU A 127 -17.82 -13.90 -9.38
C LEU A 127 -16.40 -13.96 -8.82
N GLY A 128 -16.05 -15.00 -8.01
CA GLY A 128 -14.79 -15.02 -7.30
C GLY A 128 -14.73 -13.96 -6.19
N LEU A 129 -13.52 -13.49 -5.86
CA LEU A 129 -13.33 -12.44 -4.86
C LEU A 129 -13.82 -11.08 -5.40
N TYR A 130 -14.68 -10.43 -4.65
CA TYR A 130 -15.11 -9.06 -4.89
C TYR A 130 -14.29 -8.11 -4.02
N ARG A 131 -13.39 -7.34 -4.63
CA ARG A 131 -12.45 -6.48 -3.92
C ARG A 131 -12.83 -5.01 -4.04
N ASP A 132 -12.52 -4.23 -3.01
CA ASP A 132 -12.62 -2.77 -3.05
C ASP A 132 -11.29 -2.15 -3.45
N LEU A 133 -11.35 -1.20 -4.39
CA LEU A 133 -10.21 -0.34 -4.70
C LEU A 133 -10.05 0.69 -3.59
N ALA A 134 -8.84 0.84 -3.05
CA ALA A 134 -8.55 1.90 -2.10
C ALA A 134 -8.81 3.26 -2.77
N VAL A 135 -9.52 4.15 -2.07
CA VAL A 135 -9.91 5.47 -2.59
C VAL A 135 -8.72 6.41 -2.79
N GLY A 136 -7.60 6.16 -2.10
CA GLY A 136 -6.37 6.92 -2.21
C GLY A 136 -5.23 6.31 -1.40
N ALA A 137 -4.06 6.90 -1.48
CA ALA A 137 -2.86 6.50 -0.76
C ALA A 137 -2.68 7.35 0.51
N SER A 138 -2.14 6.75 1.58
CA SER A 138 -1.74 7.52 2.77
C SER A 138 -0.65 8.54 2.42
N PRO A 139 -0.72 9.78 2.92
CA PRO A 139 0.32 10.78 2.69
C PRO A 139 1.70 10.31 3.17
N ASP A 140 1.72 9.47 4.19
CA ASP A 140 2.93 8.92 4.80
C ASP A 140 3.25 7.49 4.31
N GLY A 141 2.53 7.03 3.29
CA GLY A 141 2.64 5.68 2.74
C GLY A 141 3.68 5.54 1.63
N ALA A 142 3.99 4.28 1.31
CA ALA A 142 4.96 3.90 0.29
C ALA A 142 4.64 4.47 -1.10
N ASP A 143 3.35 4.53 -1.49
CA ASP A 143 2.96 5.02 -2.81
C ASP A 143 3.34 6.48 -3.02
N VAL A 144 3.11 7.33 -1.99
CA VAL A 144 3.46 8.75 -2.05
C VAL A 144 4.98 8.95 -1.97
N TRP A 145 5.68 8.11 -1.20
CA TRP A 145 7.14 8.14 -1.14
C TRP A 145 7.79 7.70 -2.46
N MET A 146 7.25 6.67 -3.10
CA MET A 146 7.78 6.17 -4.39
C MET A 146 7.59 7.17 -5.53
N ASP A 147 6.44 7.81 -5.60
CA ASP A 147 6.06 8.71 -6.70
C ASP A 147 5.56 10.06 -6.17
N PRO A 148 6.36 10.83 -5.41
CA PRO A 148 5.88 12.06 -4.76
C PRO A 148 5.38 13.12 -5.75
N ALA A 149 5.86 13.12 -6.99
CA ALA A 149 5.40 14.00 -8.05
C ALA A 149 4.00 13.65 -8.58
N ALA A 150 3.56 12.39 -8.40
CA ALA A 150 2.23 11.95 -8.80
C ALA A 150 1.13 12.50 -7.88
N TYR A 151 1.47 13.08 -6.73
CA TYR A 151 0.52 13.54 -5.70
C TYR A 151 0.69 15.02 -5.41
N VAL A 152 -0.42 15.67 -5.01
CA VAL A 152 -0.40 17.05 -4.49
C VAL A 152 -0.41 17.00 -2.96
N ARG A 153 0.78 16.91 -2.36
CA ARG A 153 0.96 16.72 -0.91
C ARG A 153 0.45 17.87 -0.03
N GLY A 154 0.24 19.06 -0.60
CA GLY A 154 -0.30 20.21 0.12
C GLY A 154 -1.82 20.24 0.19
N ALA A 155 -2.51 19.52 -0.66
CA ALA A 155 -3.97 19.40 -0.68
C ALA A 155 -4.42 18.06 -0.11
N ARG A 156 -5.67 18.00 0.33
CA ARG A 156 -6.37 16.77 0.70
C ARG A 156 -7.62 16.65 -0.16
N PHE A 157 -8.25 15.50 -0.16
CA PHE A 157 -9.54 15.33 -0.82
C PHE A 157 -10.57 14.67 0.09
N GLY A 158 -11.83 14.78 -0.30
CA GLY A 158 -12.96 14.29 0.46
C GLY A 158 -14.27 14.50 -0.26
N ALA A 159 -15.31 14.90 0.46
CA ALA A 159 -16.64 15.19 -0.08
C ALA A 159 -17.15 16.56 0.39
N PRO A 160 -17.91 17.28 -0.45
CA PRO A 160 -18.51 18.54 -0.06
C PRO A 160 -19.58 18.33 1.04
N PRO A 161 -19.97 19.41 1.74
CA PRO A 161 -21.13 19.40 2.60
C PRO A 161 -22.40 18.93 1.87
N ASP A 162 -23.16 18.06 2.52
CA ASP A 162 -24.46 17.59 2.05
C ASP A 162 -25.46 17.45 3.22
N ALA A 163 -26.66 16.94 2.94
CA ALA A 163 -27.71 16.79 3.95
C ALA A 163 -27.36 15.77 5.04
N LEU A 164 -26.50 14.79 4.75
CA LEU A 164 -26.05 13.74 5.70
C LEU A 164 -24.78 14.14 6.42
N GLY A 165 -23.97 14.99 5.80
CA GLY A 165 -22.69 15.48 6.32
C GLY A 165 -22.56 17.00 6.18
N PRO A 166 -23.22 17.84 7.02
CA PRO A 166 -23.27 19.30 6.86
C PRO A 166 -21.91 20.00 6.94
N LEU A 167 -20.88 19.31 7.43
CA LEU A 167 -19.51 19.81 7.47
C LEU A 167 -18.66 19.37 6.27
N GLY A 168 -19.20 18.48 5.43
CA GLY A 168 -18.42 17.75 4.43
C GLY A 168 -17.51 16.70 5.07
N GLN A 169 -16.67 16.08 4.26
CA GLN A 169 -15.72 15.07 4.71
C GLN A 169 -14.31 15.41 4.21
N ASP A 170 -13.34 15.35 5.11
CA ASP A 170 -11.92 15.41 4.80
C ASP A 170 -11.32 14.03 5.08
N TRP A 171 -10.83 13.34 4.04
CA TRP A 171 -10.28 11.99 4.20
C TRP A 171 -8.79 11.99 4.51
N GLY A 172 -8.14 13.15 4.54
CA GLY A 172 -6.73 13.31 4.88
C GLY A 172 -5.77 12.77 3.81
N LEU A 173 -6.26 12.42 2.64
CA LEU A 173 -5.49 11.78 1.58
C LEU A 173 -5.07 12.80 0.52
N PRO A 174 -3.81 12.77 0.02
CA PRO A 174 -3.36 13.64 -1.05
C PRO A 174 -3.98 13.20 -2.39
N PRO A 175 -4.55 14.12 -3.17
CA PRO A 175 -5.05 13.80 -4.48
C PRO A 175 -3.90 13.56 -5.48
N PHE A 176 -4.16 12.76 -6.51
CA PHE A 176 -3.27 12.70 -7.65
C PHE A 176 -3.14 14.08 -8.31
N ASN A 177 -1.93 14.40 -8.75
CA ASN A 177 -1.68 15.57 -9.59
C ASN A 177 -2.11 15.26 -11.03
N PRO A 178 -3.19 15.83 -11.57
CA PRO A 178 -3.71 15.45 -12.88
C PRO A 178 -2.71 15.71 -14.02
N VAL A 179 -1.90 16.77 -13.91
CA VAL A 179 -0.89 17.12 -14.93
C VAL A 179 0.26 16.11 -14.90
N ALA A 180 0.80 15.83 -13.72
CA ALA A 180 1.88 14.86 -13.56
C ALA A 180 1.41 13.43 -13.90
N LEU A 181 0.23 13.03 -13.44
CA LEU A 181 -0.33 11.72 -13.72
C LEU A 181 -0.49 11.47 -15.23
N ARG A 182 -0.99 12.48 -15.97
CA ARG A 182 -1.07 12.42 -17.43
C ARG A 182 0.32 12.34 -18.08
N ALA A 183 1.28 13.14 -17.63
CA ALA A 183 2.66 13.08 -18.12
C ALA A 183 3.33 11.72 -17.89
N MET A 184 2.97 11.03 -16.80
CA MET A 184 3.40 9.66 -16.47
C MET A 184 2.58 8.58 -17.20
N GLY A 185 1.72 8.92 -18.14
CA GLY A 185 0.85 7.97 -18.84
C GLY A 185 -0.08 7.21 -17.91
N TYR A 186 -0.49 7.85 -16.80
CA TYR A 186 -1.33 7.26 -15.74
C TYR A 186 -0.72 6.03 -15.04
N GLY A 187 0.60 5.82 -15.17
CA GLY A 187 1.32 4.66 -14.63
C GLY A 187 0.96 4.32 -13.18
N PRO A 188 1.11 5.24 -12.20
CA PRO A 188 0.79 4.97 -10.80
C PRO A 188 -0.66 4.50 -10.57
N PHE A 189 -1.63 5.08 -11.27
CA PHE A 189 -3.03 4.68 -11.18
C PHE A 189 -3.27 3.29 -11.82
N ILE A 190 -2.69 3.04 -12.99
CA ILE A 190 -2.79 1.75 -13.68
C ILE A 190 -2.21 0.64 -12.82
N ASP A 191 -1.05 0.85 -12.19
CA ASP A 191 -0.40 -0.13 -11.34
C ASP A 191 -1.22 -0.42 -10.08
N MET A 192 -1.83 0.60 -9.48
CA MET A 192 -2.75 0.45 -8.36
C MET A 192 -3.96 -0.42 -8.74
N VAL A 193 -4.60 -0.13 -9.88
CA VAL A 193 -5.75 -0.92 -10.37
C VAL A 193 -5.32 -2.35 -10.66
N ARG A 194 -4.22 -2.58 -11.38
CA ARG A 194 -3.69 -3.92 -11.69
C ARG A 194 -3.42 -4.74 -10.43
N ALA A 195 -2.78 -4.13 -9.42
CA ALA A 195 -2.49 -4.80 -8.17
C ALA A 195 -3.77 -5.22 -7.42
N ASN A 196 -4.81 -4.37 -7.44
CA ASN A 196 -6.09 -4.68 -6.83
C ASN A 196 -6.94 -5.68 -7.62
N MET A 197 -6.74 -5.78 -8.93
CA MET A 197 -7.41 -6.78 -9.76
C MET A 197 -6.78 -8.17 -9.69
N ARG A 198 -5.58 -8.32 -9.13
CA ARG A 198 -4.97 -9.65 -8.96
C ARG A 198 -5.86 -10.53 -8.09
N HIS A 199 -6.11 -11.75 -8.56
CA HIS A 199 -6.96 -12.74 -7.89
C HIS A 199 -8.41 -12.28 -7.65
N ALA A 200 -8.82 -11.11 -8.19
CA ALA A 200 -10.19 -10.61 -8.10
C ALA A 200 -11.04 -11.14 -9.26
N GLY A 201 -12.28 -11.49 -8.97
CA GLY A 201 -13.30 -11.71 -9.99
C GLY A 201 -14.07 -10.45 -10.33
N ALA A 202 -14.16 -9.50 -9.38
CA ALA A 202 -14.72 -8.17 -9.57
C ALA A 202 -14.01 -7.14 -8.69
N LEU A 203 -14.02 -5.88 -9.13
CA LEU A 203 -13.47 -4.74 -8.40
C LEU A 203 -14.56 -3.68 -8.21
N ARG A 204 -14.82 -3.28 -6.96
CA ARG A 204 -15.65 -2.13 -6.65
C ARG A 204 -14.79 -0.88 -6.63
N ILE A 205 -15.20 0.13 -7.36
CA ILE A 205 -14.62 1.47 -7.32
C ILE A 205 -15.58 2.36 -6.54
N ASP A 206 -15.26 2.61 -5.29
CA ASP A 206 -15.99 3.57 -4.48
C ASP A 206 -15.66 5.00 -4.94
N HIS A 207 -16.60 5.92 -4.75
CA HIS A 207 -16.43 7.32 -5.18
C HIS A 207 -15.98 7.44 -6.65
N ALA A 208 -16.63 6.70 -7.56
CA ALA A 208 -16.25 6.56 -8.97
C ALA A 208 -16.17 7.90 -9.73
N MET A 209 -16.83 8.97 -9.24
CA MET A 209 -16.68 10.31 -9.78
C MET A 209 -15.24 10.84 -9.74
N SER A 210 -14.41 10.28 -8.86
CA SER A 210 -12.97 10.62 -8.77
C SER A 210 -12.19 10.35 -10.07
N LEU A 211 -12.72 9.51 -10.95
CA LEU A 211 -12.16 9.27 -12.28
C LEU A 211 -12.30 10.46 -13.24
N LEU A 212 -13.25 11.35 -12.97
CA LEU A 212 -13.52 12.55 -13.78
C LEU A 212 -13.25 13.84 -13.04
N ARG A 213 -13.58 13.89 -11.77
CA ARG A 213 -13.37 15.04 -10.88
C ARG A 213 -13.30 14.61 -9.44
N LEU A 214 -12.44 15.24 -8.67
CA LEU A 214 -12.26 14.95 -7.25
C LEU A 214 -12.43 16.24 -6.45
N PHE A 215 -13.09 16.13 -5.29
CA PHE A 215 -13.30 17.28 -4.40
C PHE A 215 -12.04 17.51 -3.55
N TRP A 216 -11.32 18.58 -3.85
CA TRP A 216 -10.08 18.96 -3.18
C TRP A 216 -10.32 19.95 -2.05
N ILE A 217 -9.58 19.80 -0.99
CA ILE A 217 -9.54 20.67 0.17
C ILE A 217 -8.16 21.32 0.21
N PRO A 218 -8.08 22.66 0.01
CA PRO A 218 -6.80 23.38 0.02
C PRO A 218 -6.11 23.31 1.40
N PRO A 219 -4.78 23.55 1.45
CA PRO A 219 -4.04 23.56 2.72
C PRO A 219 -4.62 24.56 3.72
N GLY A 220 -4.77 24.11 4.99
CA GLY A 220 -5.26 24.96 6.08
C GLY A 220 -6.77 25.24 6.07
N LEU A 221 -7.51 24.77 5.06
CA LEU A 221 -8.95 24.96 4.94
C LEU A 221 -9.72 23.69 5.31
N THR A 222 -11.05 23.82 5.36
CA THR A 222 -11.97 22.70 5.69
C THR A 222 -12.70 22.20 4.44
N ALA A 223 -13.45 21.11 4.56
CA ALA A 223 -14.27 20.60 3.45
C ALA A 223 -15.37 21.61 3.00
N ARG A 224 -15.69 22.62 3.79
CA ARG A 224 -16.61 23.70 3.37
C ARG A 224 -16.01 24.63 2.33
N ASP A 225 -14.67 24.71 2.29
CA ASP A 225 -13.92 25.61 1.44
C ASP A 225 -13.32 24.88 0.21
N GLY A 226 -13.70 23.60 0.04
CA GLY A 226 -13.19 22.76 -1.03
C GLY A 226 -13.81 23.08 -2.40
N LEU A 227 -13.20 22.55 -3.42
CA LEU A 227 -13.62 22.70 -4.81
C LEU A 227 -13.37 21.43 -5.63
N TYR A 228 -14.13 21.27 -6.72
CA TYR A 228 -13.90 20.18 -7.65
C TYR A 228 -12.77 20.49 -8.63
N VAL A 229 -11.81 19.58 -8.70
CA VAL A 229 -10.74 19.59 -9.71
C VAL A 229 -11.02 18.49 -10.72
N SER A 230 -11.07 18.84 -12.00
CA SER A 230 -11.28 17.88 -13.09
C SER A 230 -9.98 17.15 -13.44
N TYR A 231 -10.12 15.89 -13.76
CA TYR A 231 -9.07 15.03 -14.30
C TYR A 231 -9.29 14.88 -15.81
N PRO A 232 -8.25 15.14 -16.62
CA PRO A 232 -8.36 15.07 -18.10
C PRO A 232 -8.36 13.61 -18.59
#